data_19a36aec04272ce2761e324da1bd933c
#
_entry.id   19a36aec04272ce2761e324da1bd933c
#
_cell.length_a   1.000
_cell.length_b   1.000
_cell.length_c   1.000
_cell.angle_alpha   90.00
_cell.angle_beta   90.00
_cell.angle_gamma   90.00
#
_symmetry.space_group_name_H-M   'P 1'
#
loop_
_entity.id
_entity.type
_entity.pdbx_description
1 polymer ?
#
loop_
_entity_poly.entity_id
_entity_poly.type
_entity_poly.pdbx_seq_one_letter_code
_entity_poly.pdbx_strand_id
1 'polypeptide(L)'
;MSYYEMIRDDTVNHYVLFTEDEIAGLKKRVGVEKIKSFQNDMDDLFNAPLESVVTKERRAPGSNVHDYVSLATYWWPDKNNKDGPYIRRDGYINPEGTLYDKDKLKRLAYLVYHGSLLYFLTGEDRYLDLVKRHLCNWFINEETRMNPHLEYGQFIPGLANGRSEGIIDYGASFTYALNMIHLLHRIGALEADLLEGLLSWHRSFRTWLLESEIGKKEGSAKNNHGTFYDVALCSIEQFLGMPEEIRMRKDFFITERIEKQIAADFSLPLELARTRTITYSFMGLKGLLEEAKFLSYQGIDVFPRLKGAVNWLYENAIVHRETWPGPQLTRVDDGIYLVFRELVCGIYGSDYADIGDYVDPGKIYNRVLAYLFL
;
A
#
# COMPACT_ATOMS: atom_id res chain seq x y z
N MET A 1 -4.38 4.03 21.63
CA MET A 1 -5.05 4.06 20.32
C MET A 1 -5.30 2.60 19.97
N SER A 2 -6.53 2.21 19.69
CA SER A 2 -6.80 0.80 19.37
C SER A 2 -6.22 0.45 18.00
N TYR A 3 -5.91 -0.84 17.79
CA TYR A 3 -5.52 -1.41 16.50
C TYR A 3 -6.41 -0.90 15.32
N TYR A 4 -7.70 -0.67 15.57
CA TYR A 4 -8.67 -0.19 14.60
C TYR A 4 -8.55 1.31 14.26
N GLU A 5 -8.01 2.12 15.16
CA GLU A 5 -7.85 3.57 14.93
C GLU A 5 -6.60 3.92 14.12
N MET A 6 -5.62 3.00 14.05
CA MET A 6 -4.35 3.22 13.36
C MET A 6 -4.44 3.05 11.84
N ILE A 7 -5.47 2.35 11.32
CA ILE A 7 -5.61 2.03 9.89
C ILE A 7 -6.55 3.02 9.24
N ARG A 8 -6.10 4.26 9.06
CA ARG A 8 -6.83 5.28 8.31
C ARG A 8 -6.37 5.37 6.85
N ASP A 9 -6.99 6.25 6.09
CA ASP A 9 -6.93 6.35 4.64
C ASP A 9 -5.51 6.53 4.03
N ASP A 10 -4.56 7.02 4.80
CA ASP A 10 -3.20 7.37 4.33
C ASP A 10 -2.16 6.26 4.56
N THR A 11 -2.59 5.02 4.83
CA THR A 11 -1.69 3.90 5.20
C THR A 11 -0.60 3.60 4.16
N VAL A 12 -0.87 3.83 2.88
CA VAL A 12 0.12 3.61 1.81
C VAL A 12 1.43 4.38 2.02
N ASN A 13 1.35 5.55 2.61
CA ASN A 13 2.52 6.40 2.86
C ASN A 13 3.34 5.98 4.08
N HIS A 14 2.88 4.99 4.84
CA HIS A 14 3.51 4.51 6.07
C HIS A 14 4.23 3.16 5.92
N TYR A 15 4.35 2.62 4.69
CA TYR A 15 5.07 1.38 4.41
C TYR A 15 6.31 1.63 3.55
N VAL A 16 7.29 0.76 3.66
CA VAL A 16 8.49 0.71 2.83
C VAL A 16 8.65 -0.70 2.28
N LEU A 17 9.03 -0.84 1.01
CA LEU A 17 9.50 -2.11 0.46
C LEU A 17 10.91 -2.37 0.95
N PHE A 18 11.14 -3.51 1.58
CA PHE A 18 12.44 -3.91 2.09
C PHE A 18 13.09 -5.01 1.26
N THR A 19 14.43 -5.00 1.26
CA THR A 19 15.27 -6.17 1.03
C THR A 19 15.72 -6.74 2.38
N GLU A 20 16.27 -7.95 2.39
CA GLU A 20 16.86 -8.56 3.59
C GLU A 20 17.99 -7.70 4.16
N ASP A 21 18.86 -7.16 3.30
CA ASP A 21 19.97 -6.29 3.71
C ASP A 21 19.49 -4.97 4.33
N GLU A 22 18.42 -4.38 3.78
CA GLU A 22 17.83 -3.18 4.35
C GLU A 22 17.24 -3.43 5.74
N ILE A 23 16.56 -4.58 5.97
CA ILE A 23 16.09 -4.97 7.31
C ILE A 23 17.26 -5.22 8.27
N ALA A 24 18.31 -5.91 7.81
CA ALA A 24 19.50 -6.14 8.62
C ALA A 24 20.21 -4.82 8.99
N GLY A 25 20.25 -3.87 8.05
CA GLY A 25 20.73 -2.50 8.29
C GLY A 25 19.86 -1.75 9.28
N LEU A 26 18.54 -1.83 9.14
CA LEU A 26 17.58 -1.24 10.06
C LEU A 26 17.76 -1.77 11.48
N LYS A 27 17.85 -3.09 11.65
CA LYS A 27 18.09 -3.75 12.95
C LYS A 27 19.34 -3.20 13.66
N LYS A 28 20.43 -2.98 12.91
CA LYS A 28 21.67 -2.41 13.45
C LYS A 28 21.53 -0.95 13.87
N ARG A 29 20.83 -0.13 13.07
CA ARG A 29 20.66 1.31 13.34
C ARG A 29 19.70 1.56 14.52
N VAL A 30 18.60 0.84 14.57
CA VAL A 30 17.51 1.08 15.53
C VAL A 30 17.90 0.70 16.95
N GLY A 31 18.64 -0.40 17.11
CA GLY A 31 19.07 -0.89 18.42
C GLY A 31 17.95 -1.60 19.21
N VAL A 32 18.35 -2.28 20.29
CA VAL A 32 17.47 -3.18 21.06
C VAL A 32 16.31 -2.44 21.73
N GLU A 33 16.57 -1.25 22.31
CA GLU A 33 15.54 -0.51 23.05
C GLU A 33 14.38 -0.04 22.16
N LYS A 34 14.67 0.46 20.95
CA LYS A 34 13.63 0.85 20.02
C LYS A 34 12.85 -0.34 19.48
N ILE A 35 13.53 -1.48 19.22
CA ILE A 35 12.85 -2.72 18.82
C ILE A 35 11.88 -3.15 19.91
N LYS A 36 12.28 -3.09 21.18
CA LYS A 36 11.41 -3.43 22.32
C LYS A 36 10.22 -2.47 22.44
N SER A 37 10.43 -1.18 22.23
CA SER A 37 9.33 -0.21 22.18
C SER A 37 8.34 -0.55 21.04
N PHE A 38 8.86 -0.87 19.86
CA PHE A 38 8.05 -1.28 18.71
C PHE A 38 7.27 -2.59 18.99
N GLN A 39 7.88 -3.57 19.67
CA GLN A 39 7.17 -4.78 20.13
C GLN A 39 5.97 -4.44 21.03
N ASN A 40 6.18 -3.56 22.02
CA ASN A 40 5.12 -3.15 22.93
C ASN A 40 3.97 -2.43 22.21
N ASP A 41 4.30 -1.59 21.23
CA ASP A 41 3.29 -0.90 20.39
C ASP A 41 2.49 -1.90 19.51
N MET A 42 3.06 -3.09 19.27
CA MET A 42 2.48 -4.13 18.43
C MET A 42 1.80 -5.27 19.22
N ASP A 43 1.78 -5.23 20.53
CA ASP A 43 1.15 -6.29 21.35
C ASP A 43 -0.34 -6.51 21.00
N ASP A 44 -1.04 -5.45 20.55
CA ASP A 44 -2.42 -5.55 20.09
C ASP A 44 -2.60 -6.39 18.81
N LEU A 45 -1.53 -6.69 18.05
CA LEU A 45 -1.61 -7.58 16.88
C LEU A 45 -2.07 -9.00 17.28
N PHE A 46 -1.69 -9.45 18.48
CA PHE A 46 -2.08 -10.78 18.97
C PHE A 46 -3.57 -10.87 19.32
N ASN A 47 -4.22 -9.72 19.55
CA ASN A 47 -5.66 -9.61 19.83
C ASN A 47 -6.46 -9.38 18.54
N ALA A 48 -5.80 -9.27 17.37
CA ALA A 48 -6.48 -9.06 16.11
C ALA A 48 -7.45 -10.21 15.80
N PRO A 49 -8.72 -9.93 15.46
CA PRO A 49 -9.67 -10.96 15.10
C PRO A 49 -9.24 -11.66 13.82
N LEU A 50 -9.55 -12.95 13.72
CA LEU A 50 -9.28 -13.72 12.51
C LEU A 50 -10.35 -13.40 11.46
N GLU A 51 -10.20 -12.28 10.78
CA GLU A 51 -11.11 -11.79 9.74
C GLU A 51 -10.77 -12.35 8.36
N SER A 52 -11.78 -12.41 7.49
CA SER A 52 -11.62 -12.61 6.05
C SER A 52 -12.81 -11.99 5.31
N VAL A 53 -12.84 -12.17 3.99
CA VAL A 53 -13.95 -11.69 3.15
C VAL A 53 -15.31 -12.29 3.54
N VAL A 54 -15.36 -13.46 4.17
CA VAL A 54 -16.62 -14.08 4.60
C VAL A 54 -17.23 -13.42 5.85
N THR A 55 -16.47 -12.57 6.54
CA THR A 55 -16.92 -11.85 7.75
C THR A 55 -17.47 -10.45 7.46
N LYS A 56 -17.63 -10.05 6.18
CA LYS A 56 -18.23 -8.76 5.85
C LYS A 56 -19.70 -8.68 6.23
N GLU A 57 -20.17 -7.50 6.65
CA GLU A 57 -21.57 -7.28 7.03
C GLU A 57 -22.47 -7.05 5.82
N ARG A 58 -21.93 -6.48 4.74
CA ARG A 58 -22.67 -6.16 3.51
C ARG A 58 -21.94 -6.66 2.27
N ARG A 59 -22.70 -6.92 1.21
CA ARG A 59 -22.20 -7.37 -0.09
C ARG A 59 -22.70 -6.44 -1.21
N ALA A 60 -21.95 -6.41 -2.31
CA ALA A 60 -22.45 -5.81 -3.55
C ALA A 60 -23.47 -6.74 -4.25
N PRO A 61 -24.42 -6.21 -5.01
CA PRO A 61 -25.32 -7.04 -5.79
C PRO A 61 -24.54 -8.00 -6.72
N GLY A 62 -24.91 -9.27 -6.73
CA GLY A 62 -24.27 -10.31 -7.55
C GLY A 62 -23.00 -10.92 -6.97
N SER A 63 -22.41 -10.36 -5.90
CA SER A 63 -21.24 -10.96 -5.26
C SER A 63 -21.60 -12.16 -4.40
N ASN A 64 -20.68 -13.14 -4.29
CA ASN A 64 -20.79 -14.22 -3.34
C ASN A 64 -20.02 -13.91 -2.04
N VAL A 65 -20.05 -14.82 -1.06
CA VAL A 65 -19.45 -14.61 0.27
C VAL A 65 -17.92 -14.52 0.20
N HIS A 66 -17.28 -15.20 -0.72
CA HIS A 66 -15.83 -15.24 -0.92
C HIS A 66 -15.29 -14.10 -1.78
N ASP A 67 -16.16 -13.31 -2.41
CA ASP A 67 -15.70 -12.18 -3.20
C ASP A 67 -15.29 -11.02 -2.32
N TYR A 68 -14.18 -10.38 -2.66
CA TYR A 68 -13.80 -9.11 -2.08
C TYR A 68 -14.79 -8.02 -2.51
N VAL A 69 -15.30 -7.28 -1.55
CA VAL A 69 -16.23 -6.16 -1.79
C VAL A 69 -15.74 -4.94 -1.05
N SER A 70 -15.59 -3.80 -1.73
CA SER A 70 -15.35 -2.52 -1.08
C SER A 70 -16.25 -1.43 -1.62
N LEU A 71 -16.64 -0.48 -0.77
CA LEU A 71 -17.40 0.70 -1.16
C LEU A 71 -16.44 1.76 -1.72
N ALA A 72 -16.83 2.45 -2.78
CA ALA A 72 -16.09 3.59 -3.31
C ALA A 72 -15.99 4.70 -2.24
N THR A 73 -14.75 4.97 -1.80
CA THR A 73 -14.44 5.69 -0.56
C THR A 73 -15.13 7.06 -0.42
N TYR A 74 -15.23 7.80 -1.53
CA TYR A 74 -15.77 9.18 -1.54
C TYR A 74 -17.19 9.28 -2.09
N TRP A 75 -17.93 8.17 -2.16
CA TRP A 75 -19.29 8.13 -2.64
C TRP A 75 -20.28 7.98 -1.48
N TRP A 76 -21.31 8.83 -1.49
CA TRP A 76 -22.25 9.01 -0.40
C TRP A 76 -23.69 8.89 -0.88
N PRO A 77 -24.63 8.45 -0.01
CA PRO A 77 -26.04 8.54 -0.31
C PRO A 77 -26.44 9.97 -0.71
N ASP A 78 -27.25 10.12 -1.76
CA ASP A 78 -27.82 11.41 -2.12
C ASP A 78 -28.95 11.76 -1.15
N LYS A 79 -28.80 12.85 -0.40
CA LYS A 79 -29.81 13.32 0.55
C LYS A 79 -31.12 13.75 -0.13
N ASN A 80 -31.05 14.16 -1.40
CA ASN A 80 -32.19 14.63 -2.19
C ASN A 80 -32.87 13.49 -2.96
N ASN A 81 -32.20 12.34 -3.12
CA ASN A 81 -32.72 11.16 -3.81
C ASN A 81 -32.27 9.88 -3.08
N LYS A 82 -32.98 9.52 -2.01
CA LYS A 82 -32.58 8.42 -1.11
C LYS A 82 -32.51 7.04 -1.77
N ASP A 83 -33.30 6.83 -2.82
CA ASP A 83 -33.37 5.59 -3.58
C ASP A 83 -32.51 5.66 -4.86
N GLY A 84 -31.84 6.78 -5.10
CA GLY A 84 -30.98 7.03 -6.24
C GLY A 84 -29.54 6.53 -6.04
N PRO A 85 -28.72 6.65 -7.10
CA PRO A 85 -27.31 6.31 -6.99
C PRO A 85 -26.56 7.23 -6.03
N TYR A 86 -25.49 6.72 -5.43
CA TYR A 86 -24.60 7.53 -4.61
C TYR A 86 -23.93 8.64 -5.43
N ILE A 87 -23.59 9.75 -4.77
CA ILE A 87 -22.94 10.93 -5.34
C ILE A 87 -21.49 11.06 -4.81
N ARG A 88 -20.59 11.60 -5.64
CA ARG A 88 -19.18 11.80 -5.27
C ARG A 88 -18.99 13.05 -4.39
N ARG A 89 -18.22 12.87 -3.30
CA ARG A 89 -17.77 13.94 -2.41
C ARG A 89 -16.27 13.76 -2.15
N ASP A 90 -15.46 14.26 -3.09
CA ASP A 90 -13.99 14.02 -3.08
C ASP A 90 -13.35 14.47 -1.77
N GLY A 91 -12.48 13.61 -1.21
CA GLY A 91 -11.78 13.83 0.07
C GLY A 91 -12.61 13.53 1.33
N TYR A 92 -13.92 13.24 1.21
CA TYR A 92 -14.78 12.89 2.35
C TYR A 92 -15.08 11.38 2.36
N ILE A 93 -14.46 10.68 3.33
CA ILE A 93 -14.59 9.22 3.47
C ILE A 93 -15.99 8.87 3.97
N ASN A 94 -16.68 7.97 3.24
CA ASN A 94 -17.96 7.43 3.68
C ASN A 94 -17.75 6.34 4.74
N PRO A 95 -18.26 6.51 5.99
CA PRO A 95 -18.08 5.53 7.06
C PRO A 95 -18.77 4.18 6.79
N GLU A 96 -19.74 4.10 5.87
CA GLU A 96 -20.34 2.82 5.46
C GLU A 96 -19.33 1.86 4.85
N GLY A 97 -18.15 2.35 4.40
CA GLY A 97 -17.04 1.52 3.92
C GLY A 97 -16.58 0.46 4.92
N THR A 98 -16.72 0.71 6.23
CA THR A 98 -16.36 -0.25 7.31
C THR A 98 -17.19 -1.54 7.31
N LEU A 99 -18.38 -1.53 6.67
CA LEU A 99 -19.25 -2.69 6.57
C LEU A 99 -18.80 -3.72 5.52
N TYR A 100 -17.73 -3.40 4.78
CA TYR A 100 -17.18 -4.17 3.67
C TYR A 100 -15.73 -4.61 3.97
N ASP A 101 -14.99 -5.04 2.96
CA ASP A 101 -13.71 -5.74 3.15
C ASP A 101 -12.47 -4.83 3.11
N LYS A 102 -12.57 -3.56 2.67
CA LYS A 102 -11.40 -2.69 2.51
C LYS A 102 -10.58 -2.55 3.78
N ASP A 103 -11.24 -2.27 4.89
CA ASP A 103 -10.55 -2.12 6.17
C ASP A 103 -10.00 -3.45 6.71
N LYS A 104 -10.67 -4.59 6.39
CA LYS A 104 -10.17 -5.92 6.75
C LYS A 104 -8.89 -6.25 5.97
N LEU A 105 -8.85 -5.95 4.66
CA LEU A 105 -7.64 -6.14 3.84
C LEU A 105 -6.48 -5.26 4.34
N LYS A 106 -6.76 -4.01 4.70
CA LYS A 106 -5.75 -3.12 5.30
C LYS A 106 -5.23 -3.68 6.63
N ARG A 107 -6.12 -4.19 7.49
CA ARG A 107 -5.72 -4.82 8.77
C ARG A 107 -4.88 -6.06 8.55
N LEU A 108 -5.23 -6.90 7.57
CA LEU A 108 -4.41 -8.04 7.18
C LEU A 108 -3.04 -7.59 6.70
N ALA A 109 -2.98 -6.61 5.79
CA ALA A 109 -1.72 -6.07 5.28
C ALA A 109 -0.84 -5.52 6.41
N TYR A 110 -1.45 -4.77 7.33
CA TYR A 110 -0.76 -4.22 8.49
C TYR A 110 -0.19 -5.31 9.41
N LEU A 111 -1.02 -6.32 9.74
CA LEU A 111 -0.60 -7.44 10.59
C LEU A 111 0.53 -8.25 9.94
N VAL A 112 0.37 -8.61 8.67
CA VAL A 112 1.38 -9.39 7.94
C VAL A 112 2.69 -8.61 7.83
N TYR A 113 2.62 -7.33 7.46
CA TYR A 113 3.81 -6.49 7.32
C TYR A 113 4.57 -6.34 8.64
N HIS A 114 3.90 -5.89 9.71
CA HIS A 114 4.54 -5.61 10.99
C HIS A 114 4.91 -6.89 11.75
N GLY A 115 4.07 -7.93 11.68
CA GLY A 115 4.38 -9.24 12.27
C GLY A 115 5.62 -9.85 11.62
N SER A 116 5.72 -9.81 10.29
CA SER A 116 6.92 -10.28 9.58
C SER A 116 8.16 -9.45 9.92
N LEU A 117 8.03 -8.11 9.96
CA LEU A 117 9.13 -7.23 10.34
C LEU A 117 9.62 -7.53 11.77
N LEU A 118 8.69 -7.72 12.72
CA LEU A 118 9.04 -8.12 14.08
C LEU A 118 9.77 -9.47 14.12
N TYR A 119 9.32 -10.45 13.34
CA TYR A 119 10.04 -11.72 13.23
C TYR A 119 11.49 -11.52 12.75
N PHE A 120 11.73 -10.73 11.71
CA PHE A 120 13.09 -10.40 11.24
C PHE A 120 13.93 -9.67 12.29
N LEU A 121 13.33 -8.74 13.03
CA LEU A 121 14.02 -7.93 14.03
C LEU A 121 14.35 -8.72 15.29
N THR A 122 13.48 -9.63 15.71
CA THR A 122 13.57 -10.31 17.02
C THR A 122 13.94 -11.78 16.93
N GLY A 123 13.54 -12.49 15.88
CA GLY A 123 13.64 -13.95 15.73
C GLY A 123 12.57 -14.70 16.53
N GLU A 124 11.53 -14.05 17.06
CA GLU A 124 10.50 -14.68 17.87
C GLU A 124 9.43 -15.32 16.99
N ASP A 125 9.32 -16.66 17.02
CA ASP A 125 8.39 -17.46 16.20
C ASP A 125 6.91 -17.07 16.39
N ARG A 126 6.52 -16.55 17.55
CA ARG A 126 5.14 -16.11 17.80
C ARG A 126 4.62 -15.12 16.75
N TYR A 127 5.47 -14.25 16.21
CA TYR A 127 5.10 -13.30 15.16
C TYR A 127 4.90 -14.00 13.82
N LEU A 128 5.76 -14.97 13.51
CA LEU A 128 5.65 -15.78 12.30
C LEU A 128 4.37 -16.64 12.33
N ASP A 129 4.06 -17.28 13.46
CA ASP A 129 2.86 -18.09 13.64
C ASP A 129 1.58 -17.24 13.49
N LEU A 130 1.60 -16.03 14.04
CA LEU A 130 0.50 -15.06 13.86
C LEU A 130 0.27 -14.75 12.38
N VAL A 131 1.34 -14.42 11.66
CA VAL A 131 1.30 -14.11 10.21
C VAL A 131 0.75 -15.30 9.42
N LYS A 132 1.31 -16.49 9.60
CA LYS A 132 0.89 -17.72 8.92
C LYS A 132 -0.59 -18.04 9.13
N ARG A 133 -1.07 -17.92 10.37
CA ARG A 133 -2.48 -18.16 10.69
C ARG A 133 -3.41 -17.23 9.93
N HIS A 134 -3.09 -15.94 9.83
CA HIS A 134 -3.90 -14.98 9.10
C HIS A 134 -3.82 -15.15 7.58
N LEU A 135 -2.65 -15.49 7.05
CA LEU A 135 -2.49 -15.81 5.63
C LEU A 135 -3.28 -17.08 5.24
N CYS A 136 -3.20 -18.13 6.06
CA CYS A 136 -3.98 -19.36 5.85
C CYS A 136 -5.49 -19.06 5.80
N ASN A 137 -5.98 -18.28 6.77
CA ASN A 137 -7.40 -17.91 6.83
C ASN A 137 -7.86 -17.08 5.62
N TRP A 138 -7.03 -16.17 5.12
CA TRP A 138 -7.44 -15.26 4.04
C TRP A 138 -7.29 -15.86 2.64
N PHE A 139 -6.29 -16.75 2.42
CA PHE A 139 -5.93 -17.22 1.07
C PHE A 139 -6.07 -18.72 0.85
N ILE A 140 -6.06 -19.54 1.91
CA ILE A 140 -5.93 -21.00 1.78
C ILE A 140 -7.18 -21.73 2.24
N ASN A 141 -7.69 -21.45 3.43
CA ASN A 141 -8.81 -22.17 4.02
C ASN A 141 -10.06 -22.02 3.16
N GLU A 142 -10.59 -23.15 2.65
CA GLU A 142 -11.73 -23.19 1.72
C GLU A 142 -12.99 -22.52 2.27
N GLU A 143 -13.19 -22.52 3.59
CA GLU A 143 -14.36 -21.92 4.22
C GLU A 143 -14.26 -20.38 4.30
N THR A 144 -13.04 -19.82 4.23
CA THR A 144 -12.81 -18.39 4.55
C THR A 144 -12.02 -17.65 3.48
N ARG A 145 -11.35 -18.34 2.55
CA ARG A 145 -10.47 -17.74 1.55
C ARG A 145 -11.19 -16.78 0.62
N MET A 146 -10.46 -15.74 0.23
CA MET A 146 -10.85 -14.79 -0.79
C MET A 146 -10.72 -15.40 -2.18
N ASN A 147 -11.69 -15.15 -3.07
CA ASN A 147 -11.55 -15.40 -4.51
C ASN A 147 -10.47 -14.48 -5.10
N PRO A 148 -9.64 -14.96 -6.05
CA PRO A 148 -8.49 -14.21 -6.58
C PRO A 148 -8.89 -13.15 -7.62
N HIS A 149 -9.76 -12.23 -7.25
CA HIS A 149 -10.21 -11.10 -8.07
C HIS A 149 -10.77 -9.96 -7.21
N LEU A 150 -10.92 -8.78 -7.81
CA LEU A 150 -11.48 -7.56 -7.21
C LEU A 150 -12.67 -7.03 -8.03
N GLU A 151 -13.49 -7.92 -8.60
CA GLU A 151 -14.64 -7.56 -9.45
C GLU A 151 -15.61 -6.58 -8.78
N TYR A 152 -15.72 -6.65 -7.44
CA TYR A 152 -16.61 -5.81 -6.65
C TYR A 152 -15.85 -4.75 -5.83
N GLY A 153 -14.60 -4.47 -6.23
CA GLY A 153 -13.78 -3.42 -5.61
C GLY A 153 -14.36 -2.03 -5.91
N GLN A 154 -14.46 -1.21 -4.88
CA GLN A 154 -14.98 0.16 -4.95
C GLN A 154 -16.33 0.28 -5.70
N PHE A 155 -17.27 -0.64 -5.43
CA PHE A 155 -18.61 -0.54 -6.01
C PHE A 155 -19.34 0.74 -5.57
N ILE A 156 -20.27 1.20 -6.39
CA ILE A 156 -21.08 2.38 -6.10
C ILE A 156 -22.55 1.98 -6.12
N PRO A 157 -23.26 2.01 -4.98
CA PRO A 157 -24.68 1.68 -4.94
C PRO A 157 -25.51 2.46 -5.98
N GLY A 158 -26.29 1.73 -6.76
CA GLY A 158 -27.14 2.27 -7.81
C GLY A 158 -26.41 2.72 -9.10
N LEU A 159 -25.08 2.59 -9.18
CA LEU A 159 -24.31 3.06 -10.35
C LEU A 159 -23.35 2.01 -10.93
N ALA A 160 -22.57 1.31 -10.11
CA ALA A 160 -21.57 0.36 -10.59
C ALA A 160 -21.33 -0.76 -9.57
N ASN A 161 -21.36 -2.03 -9.99
CA ASN A 161 -21.14 -3.19 -9.12
C ASN A 161 -19.67 -3.35 -8.72
N GLY A 162 -18.74 -2.80 -9.51
CA GLY A 162 -17.31 -2.74 -9.22
C GLY A 162 -16.64 -1.79 -10.20
N ARG A 163 -15.43 -1.35 -9.87
CA ARG A 163 -14.68 -0.37 -10.64
C ARG A 163 -13.21 -0.74 -10.71
N SER A 164 -12.55 -0.31 -11.78
CA SER A 164 -11.10 -0.50 -11.92
C SER A 164 -10.33 0.10 -10.74
N GLU A 165 -10.77 1.24 -10.24
CA GLU A 165 -10.16 1.93 -9.09
C GLU A 165 -10.17 1.09 -7.80
N GLY A 166 -10.93 -0.01 -7.76
CA GLY A 166 -10.91 -0.98 -6.65
C GLY A 166 -9.59 -1.73 -6.52
N ILE A 167 -8.81 -1.84 -7.59
CA ILE A 167 -7.51 -2.54 -7.57
C ILE A 167 -6.49 -1.83 -6.65
N ILE A 168 -6.61 -0.51 -6.48
CA ILE A 168 -5.74 0.24 -5.57
C ILE A 168 -5.89 -0.21 -4.11
N ASP A 169 -7.02 -0.79 -3.73
CA ASP A 169 -7.20 -1.30 -2.37
C ASP A 169 -6.18 -2.40 -2.04
N TYR A 170 -5.80 -3.22 -3.02
CA TYR A 170 -4.70 -4.18 -2.92
C TYR A 170 -3.34 -3.50 -3.17
N GLY A 171 -3.19 -2.78 -4.27
CA GLY A 171 -1.93 -2.17 -4.71
C GLY A 171 -1.33 -1.20 -3.70
N ALA A 172 -2.18 -0.43 -3.02
CA ALA A 172 -1.74 0.55 -2.02
C ALA A 172 -1.64 -0.01 -0.59
N SER A 173 -1.94 -1.29 -0.35
CA SER A 173 -1.87 -1.89 0.99
C SER A 173 -1.18 -3.25 1.00
N PHE A 174 -1.73 -4.25 0.33
CA PHE A 174 -1.25 -5.63 0.44
C PHE A 174 0.09 -5.87 -0.28
N THR A 175 0.46 -5.06 -1.26
CA THR A 175 1.77 -5.12 -1.94
C THR A 175 2.95 -5.13 -0.95
N TYR A 176 2.88 -4.34 0.12
CA TYR A 176 3.92 -4.29 1.16
C TYR A 176 3.95 -5.56 2.02
N ALA A 177 2.77 -6.08 2.36
CA ALA A 177 2.65 -7.38 3.02
C ALA A 177 3.22 -8.50 2.13
N LEU A 178 2.94 -8.47 0.83
CA LEU A 178 3.46 -9.44 -0.12
C LEU A 178 5.00 -9.37 -0.25
N ASN A 179 5.59 -8.18 -0.18
CA ASN A 179 7.04 -8.04 -0.08
C ASN A 179 7.59 -8.78 1.14
N MET A 180 6.96 -8.63 2.32
CA MET A 180 7.40 -9.35 3.53
C MET A 180 7.19 -10.86 3.40
N ILE A 181 6.09 -11.32 2.81
CA ILE A 181 5.84 -12.75 2.50
C ILE A 181 6.94 -13.29 1.58
N HIS A 182 7.33 -12.53 0.54
CA HIS A 182 8.42 -12.89 -0.34
C HIS A 182 9.75 -13.07 0.43
N LEU A 183 10.08 -12.16 1.35
CA LEU A 183 11.27 -12.27 2.18
C LEU A 183 11.20 -13.49 3.11
N LEU A 184 10.05 -13.77 3.75
CA LEU A 184 9.84 -14.98 4.54
C LEU A 184 10.01 -16.26 3.71
N HIS A 185 9.53 -16.26 2.46
CA HIS A 185 9.76 -17.36 1.52
C HIS A 185 11.25 -17.56 1.24
N ARG A 186 12.00 -16.49 0.95
CA ARG A 186 13.44 -16.56 0.63
C ARG A 186 14.28 -17.18 1.75
N ILE A 187 13.92 -16.92 3.00
CA ILE A 187 14.62 -17.51 4.16
C ILE A 187 14.07 -18.89 4.57
N GLY A 188 13.12 -19.45 3.81
CA GLY A 188 12.54 -20.76 4.10
C GLY A 188 11.63 -20.81 5.34
N ALA A 189 11.04 -19.68 5.75
CA ALA A 189 10.22 -19.58 6.95
C ALA A 189 8.76 -20.05 6.75
N LEU A 190 8.34 -20.28 5.51
CA LEU A 190 6.98 -20.71 5.17
C LEU A 190 6.96 -22.21 4.90
N GLU A 191 5.97 -22.93 5.47
CA GLU A 191 5.71 -24.34 5.16
C GLU A 191 5.31 -24.51 3.69
N ALA A 192 5.67 -25.65 3.10
CA ALA A 192 5.49 -25.93 1.67
C ALA A 192 4.02 -25.78 1.21
N ASP A 193 3.07 -26.29 1.99
CA ASP A 193 1.65 -26.25 1.64
C ASP A 193 1.08 -24.83 1.67
N LEU A 194 1.46 -24.04 2.68
CA LEU A 194 1.07 -22.63 2.77
C LEU A 194 1.67 -21.84 1.60
N LEU A 195 2.96 -22.04 1.33
CA LEU A 195 3.66 -21.35 0.23
C LEU A 195 3.01 -21.67 -1.13
N GLU A 196 2.78 -22.97 -1.43
CA GLU A 196 2.18 -23.35 -2.72
C GLU A 196 0.76 -22.80 -2.88
N GLY A 197 -0.02 -22.80 -1.80
CA GLY A 197 -1.34 -22.16 -1.80
C GLY A 197 -1.29 -20.66 -2.08
N LEU A 198 -0.35 -19.93 -1.46
CA LEU A 198 -0.14 -18.51 -1.72
C LEU A 198 0.33 -18.24 -3.15
N LEU A 199 1.26 -19.05 -3.67
CA LEU A 199 1.73 -18.95 -5.06
C LEU A 199 0.58 -19.21 -6.04
N SER A 200 -0.23 -20.23 -5.80
CA SER A 200 -1.39 -20.57 -6.65
C SER A 200 -2.43 -19.43 -6.66
N TRP A 201 -2.76 -18.89 -5.50
CA TRP A 201 -3.69 -17.76 -5.39
C TRP A 201 -3.17 -16.53 -6.17
N HIS A 202 -1.92 -16.18 -6.00
CA HIS A 202 -1.32 -15.01 -6.67
C HIS A 202 -1.13 -15.22 -8.18
N ARG A 203 -0.90 -16.46 -8.67
CA ARG A 203 -0.93 -16.76 -10.12
C ARG A 203 -2.32 -16.47 -10.70
N SER A 204 -3.38 -16.93 -10.02
CA SER A 204 -4.76 -16.69 -10.46
C SER A 204 -5.12 -15.21 -10.41
N PHE A 205 -4.71 -14.49 -9.34
CA PHE A 205 -4.96 -13.06 -9.21
C PHE A 205 -4.20 -12.25 -10.28
N ARG A 206 -2.93 -12.60 -10.58
CA ARG A 206 -2.18 -11.99 -11.68
C ARG A 206 -2.89 -12.19 -13.02
N THR A 207 -3.36 -13.40 -13.30
CA THR A 207 -4.11 -13.67 -14.53
C THR A 207 -5.35 -12.78 -14.62
N TRP A 208 -6.12 -12.67 -13.53
CA TRP A 208 -7.27 -11.78 -13.49
C TRP A 208 -6.90 -10.31 -13.72
N LEU A 209 -5.83 -9.80 -13.09
CA LEU A 209 -5.36 -8.43 -13.30
C LEU A 209 -5.03 -8.14 -14.77
N LEU A 210 -4.40 -9.08 -15.48
CA LEU A 210 -3.97 -8.91 -16.87
C LEU A 210 -5.10 -9.11 -17.89
N GLU A 211 -6.08 -9.97 -17.60
CA GLU A 211 -7.07 -10.42 -18.58
C GLU A 211 -8.44 -9.76 -18.41
N SER A 212 -8.83 -9.38 -17.18
CA SER A 212 -10.12 -8.75 -16.93
C SER A 212 -10.21 -7.33 -17.52
N GLU A 213 -11.41 -6.91 -17.89
CA GLU A 213 -11.66 -5.55 -18.36
C GLU A 213 -11.37 -4.51 -17.27
N ILE A 214 -11.67 -4.84 -16.01
CA ILE A 214 -11.36 -4.01 -14.83
C ILE A 214 -9.84 -3.85 -14.68
N GLY A 215 -9.07 -4.94 -14.78
CA GLY A 215 -7.61 -4.92 -14.69
C GLY A 215 -6.97 -4.10 -15.80
N LYS A 216 -7.36 -4.34 -17.06
CA LYS A 216 -6.86 -3.59 -18.23
C LYS A 216 -7.16 -2.09 -18.12
N LYS A 217 -8.35 -1.74 -17.64
CA LYS A 217 -8.75 -0.35 -17.44
C LYS A 217 -7.88 0.33 -16.38
N GLU A 218 -7.64 -0.31 -15.24
CA GLU A 218 -6.77 0.25 -14.19
C GLU A 218 -5.33 0.38 -14.67
N GLY A 219 -4.78 -0.62 -15.35
CA GLY A 219 -3.46 -0.57 -15.95
C GLY A 219 -3.28 0.57 -16.96
N SER A 220 -4.37 1.04 -17.60
CA SER A 220 -4.35 2.19 -18.53
C SER A 220 -4.50 3.55 -17.85
N ALA A 221 -4.77 3.61 -16.53
CA ALA A 221 -4.92 4.85 -15.80
C ALA A 221 -3.63 5.69 -15.81
N LYS A 222 -3.76 7.03 -15.89
CA LYS A 222 -2.64 7.96 -16.10
C LYS A 222 -2.13 8.64 -14.83
N ASN A 223 -2.69 8.31 -13.68
CA ASN A 223 -2.36 8.85 -12.36
C ASN A 223 -1.83 7.75 -11.42
N ASN A 224 -1.80 8.03 -10.12
CA ASN A 224 -1.37 7.05 -9.10
C ASN A 224 -2.07 5.68 -9.20
N HIS A 225 -3.30 5.60 -9.71
CA HIS A 225 -4.01 4.34 -9.92
C HIS A 225 -3.25 3.40 -10.86
N GLY A 226 -2.82 3.87 -12.04
CA GLY A 226 -1.99 3.08 -12.96
C GLY A 226 -0.65 2.69 -12.35
N THR A 227 -0.01 3.59 -11.60
CA THR A 227 1.24 3.30 -10.91
C THR A 227 1.07 2.19 -9.87
N PHE A 228 0.03 2.26 -9.02
CA PHE A 228 -0.21 1.20 -8.02
C PHE A 228 -0.70 -0.13 -8.61
N TYR A 229 -1.30 -0.10 -9.80
CA TYR A 229 -1.53 -1.32 -10.56
C TYR A 229 -0.19 -1.98 -10.97
N ASP A 230 0.77 -1.20 -11.49
CA ASP A 230 2.08 -1.71 -11.89
C ASP A 230 2.90 -2.17 -10.67
N VAL A 231 2.88 -1.43 -9.57
CA VAL A 231 3.51 -1.82 -8.28
C VAL A 231 2.94 -3.15 -7.77
N ALA A 232 1.60 -3.35 -7.86
CA ALA A 232 0.97 -4.62 -7.49
C ALA A 232 1.45 -5.77 -8.38
N LEU A 233 1.48 -5.57 -9.69
CA LEU A 233 1.97 -6.59 -10.63
C LEU A 233 3.44 -6.92 -10.39
N CYS A 234 4.32 -5.92 -10.26
CA CYS A 234 5.74 -6.14 -9.98
C CYS A 234 5.95 -6.92 -8.67
N SER A 235 5.18 -6.60 -7.63
CA SER A 235 5.24 -7.33 -6.35
C SER A 235 4.82 -8.78 -6.50
N ILE A 236 3.73 -9.04 -7.22
CA ILE A 236 3.24 -10.41 -7.51
C ILE A 236 4.26 -11.16 -8.36
N GLU A 237 4.77 -10.55 -9.42
CA GLU A 237 5.75 -11.17 -10.33
C GLU A 237 7.08 -11.45 -9.63
N GLN A 238 7.52 -10.58 -8.71
CA GLN A 238 8.68 -10.86 -7.86
C GLN A 238 8.42 -12.07 -6.95
N PHE A 239 7.27 -12.14 -6.30
CA PHE A 239 6.90 -13.25 -5.43
C PHE A 239 6.78 -14.58 -6.21
N LEU A 240 6.27 -14.54 -7.43
CA LEU A 240 6.15 -15.70 -8.32
C LEU A 240 7.46 -16.10 -9.02
N GLY A 241 8.56 -15.35 -8.83
CA GLY A 241 9.84 -15.64 -9.47
C GLY A 241 9.83 -15.35 -10.98
N MET A 242 9.20 -14.26 -11.41
CA MET A 242 9.02 -13.86 -12.81
C MET A 242 9.81 -12.57 -13.16
N PRO A 243 11.15 -12.54 -13.06
CA PRO A 243 11.95 -11.32 -13.23
C PRO A 243 11.87 -10.71 -14.63
N GLU A 244 11.68 -11.53 -15.66
CA GLU A 244 11.58 -11.05 -17.05
C GLU A 244 10.33 -10.20 -17.27
N GLU A 245 9.23 -10.55 -16.66
CA GLU A 245 7.99 -9.78 -16.72
C GLU A 245 8.18 -8.36 -16.14
N ILE A 246 8.94 -8.26 -15.03
CA ILE A 246 9.30 -6.96 -14.45
C ILE A 246 10.21 -6.18 -15.40
N ARG A 247 11.23 -6.81 -16.00
CA ARG A 247 12.16 -6.15 -16.95
C ARG A 247 11.42 -5.58 -18.16
N MET A 248 10.47 -6.31 -18.71
CA MET A 248 9.71 -5.89 -19.89
C MET A 248 8.86 -4.63 -19.64
N ARG A 249 8.57 -4.27 -18.38
CA ARG A 249 7.81 -3.06 -18.04
C ARG A 249 8.63 -1.77 -18.12
N LYS A 250 9.97 -1.84 -18.23
CA LYS A 250 10.85 -0.65 -18.18
C LYS A 250 10.41 0.47 -19.12
N ASP A 251 10.21 0.18 -20.39
CA ASP A 251 9.91 1.22 -21.39
C ASP A 251 8.52 1.81 -21.17
N PHE A 252 7.53 0.96 -20.83
CA PHE A 252 6.19 1.40 -20.46
C PHE A 252 6.23 2.30 -19.22
N PHE A 253 6.98 1.93 -18.17
CA PHE A 253 7.14 2.74 -16.98
C PHE A 253 7.71 4.13 -17.29
N ILE A 254 8.74 4.20 -18.12
CA ILE A 254 9.34 5.47 -18.51
C ILE A 254 8.31 6.33 -19.27
N THR A 255 7.68 5.79 -20.33
CA THR A 255 6.86 6.56 -21.25
C THR A 255 5.44 6.83 -20.74
N GLU A 256 4.85 5.87 -20.02
CA GLU A 256 3.45 5.96 -19.61
C GLU A 256 3.26 6.35 -18.13
N ARG A 257 4.32 6.24 -17.30
CA ARG A 257 4.26 6.67 -15.90
C ARG A 257 5.11 7.92 -15.66
N ILE A 258 6.43 7.85 -15.79
CA ILE A 258 7.30 8.99 -15.49
C ILE A 258 6.96 10.20 -16.37
N GLU A 259 6.99 10.04 -17.70
CA GLU A 259 6.79 11.15 -18.65
C GLU A 259 5.36 11.70 -18.67
N LYS A 260 4.36 10.91 -18.22
CA LYS A 260 2.95 11.35 -18.19
C LYS A 260 2.54 11.94 -16.83
N GLN A 261 3.22 11.59 -15.74
CA GLN A 261 2.83 12.01 -14.40
C GLN A 261 3.70 13.14 -13.84
N ILE A 262 4.93 13.28 -14.32
CA ILE A 262 5.86 14.33 -13.89
C ILE A 262 5.92 15.42 -14.96
N ALA A 263 5.59 16.65 -14.58
CA ALA A 263 5.66 17.82 -15.46
C ALA A 263 7.11 18.34 -15.64
N ALA A 264 7.30 19.28 -16.54
CA ALA A 264 8.62 19.88 -16.83
C ALA A 264 9.23 20.62 -15.64
N ASP A 265 8.41 21.10 -14.70
CA ASP A 265 8.82 21.70 -13.42
C ASP A 265 8.99 20.68 -12.29
N PHE A 266 8.93 19.39 -12.62
CA PHE A 266 9.00 18.25 -11.73
C PHE A 266 7.82 18.07 -10.77
N SER A 267 6.77 18.87 -10.84
CA SER A 267 5.53 18.67 -10.09
C SER A 267 4.75 17.45 -10.58
N LEU A 268 3.73 17.04 -9.80
CA LEU A 268 2.79 15.97 -10.17
C LEU A 268 1.37 16.57 -10.38
N PRO A 269 1.05 17.12 -11.58
CA PRO A 269 -0.17 17.90 -11.80
C PRO A 269 -1.46 17.14 -11.51
N LEU A 270 -1.52 15.84 -11.79
CA LEU A 270 -2.71 15.01 -11.53
C LEU A 270 -2.99 14.83 -10.04
N GLU A 271 -1.96 14.87 -9.20
CA GLU A 271 -2.08 14.79 -7.75
C GLU A 271 -2.36 16.19 -7.15
N LEU A 272 -1.79 17.25 -7.74
CA LEU A 272 -2.10 18.64 -7.38
C LEU A 272 -3.53 19.07 -7.75
N ALA A 273 -4.21 18.37 -8.66
CA ALA A 273 -5.61 18.60 -8.99
C ALA A 273 -6.62 18.00 -7.99
N ARG A 274 -6.13 17.37 -6.90
CA ARG A 274 -6.96 16.73 -5.89
C ARG A 274 -7.23 17.66 -4.70
N THR A 275 -8.05 17.21 -3.74
CA THR A 275 -8.41 17.97 -2.53
C THR A 275 -7.44 17.79 -1.36
N ARG A 276 -6.55 16.79 -1.43
CA ARG A 276 -5.55 16.42 -0.41
C ARG A 276 -4.17 16.34 -1.08
N THR A 277 -3.73 17.44 -1.65
CA THR A 277 -2.65 17.47 -2.63
C THR A 277 -1.29 17.04 -2.09
N ILE A 278 -0.94 17.38 -0.85
CA ILE A 278 0.31 16.88 -0.21
C ILE A 278 0.27 15.35 -0.13
N THR A 279 -0.80 14.81 0.44
CA THR A 279 -0.99 13.35 0.61
C THR A 279 -0.88 12.62 -0.72
N TYR A 280 -1.58 13.12 -1.76
CA TYR A 280 -1.56 12.48 -3.08
C TYR A 280 -0.23 12.65 -3.81
N SER A 281 0.49 13.77 -3.63
CA SER A 281 1.83 13.95 -4.22
C SER A 281 2.85 12.98 -3.62
N PHE A 282 2.84 12.80 -2.28
CA PHE A 282 3.66 11.76 -1.65
C PHE A 282 3.27 10.36 -2.13
N MET A 283 1.98 10.05 -2.20
CA MET A 283 1.47 8.77 -2.66
C MET A 283 1.90 8.48 -4.10
N GLY A 284 1.71 9.44 -5.01
CA GLY A 284 2.05 9.28 -6.43
C GLY A 284 3.55 9.08 -6.65
N LEU A 285 4.38 9.96 -6.05
CA LEU A 285 5.84 9.86 -6.19
C LEU A 285 6.38 8.60 -5.53
N LYS A 286 5.85 8.22 -4.35
CA LYS A 286 6.22 6.98 -3.68
C LYS A 286 5.96 5.76 -4.56
N GLY A 287 4.79 5.68 -5.20
CA GLY A 287 4.48 4.60 -6.14
C GLY A 287 5.48 4.51 -7.30
N LEU A 288 5.87 5.65 -7.89
CA LEU A 288 6.89 5.69 -8.95
C LEU A 288 8.27 5.23 -8.46
N LEU A 289 8.68 5.62 -7.25
CA LEU A 289 9.94 5.17 -6.64
C LEU A 289 9.92 3.67 -6.33
N GLU A 290 8.79 3.12 -5.95
CA GLU A 290 8.63 1.68 -5.65
C GLU A 290 8.65 0.83 -6.91
N GLU A 291 8.01 1.27 -7.99
CA GLU A 291 8.13 0.60 -9.28
C GLU A 291 9.58 0.64 -9.79
N ALA A 292 10.26 1.79 -9.66
CA ALA A 292 11.69 1.90 -9.96
C ALA A 292 12.54 0.96 -9.10
N LYS A 293 12.17 0.73 -7.83
CA LYS A 293 12.84 -0.21 -6.93
C LYS A 293 12.72 -1.65 -7.42
N PHE A 294 11.54 -2.08 -7.90
CA PHE A 294 11.38 -3.40 -8.52
C PHE A 294 12.24 -3.57 -9.77
N LEU A 295 12.35 -2.54 -10.63
CA LEU A 295 13.23 -2.55 -11.79
C LEU A 295 14.72 -2.62 -11.38
N SER A 296 15.10 -1.92 -10.30
CA SER A 296 16.48 -1.93 -9.81
C SER A 296 16.91 -3.31 -9.31
N TYR A 297 16.01 -4.10 -8.74
CA TYR A 297 16.29 -5.50 -8.36
C TYR A 297 16.59 -6.38 -9.58
N GLN A 298 16.21 -5.93 -10.78
CA GLN A 298 16.49 -6.57 -12.05
C GLN A 298 17.72 -5.94 -12.77
N GLY A 299 18.48 -5.09 -12.09
CA GLY A 299 19.65 -4.40 -12.65
C GLY A 299 19.31 -3.21 -13.57
N ILE A 300 18.07 -2.70 -13.52
CA ILE A 300 17.61 -1.57 -14.34
C ILE A 300 17.51 -0.34 -13.45
N ASP A 301 18.41 0.63 -13.60
CA ASP A 301 18.39 1.90 -12.87
C ASP A 301 17.62 2.97 -13.65
N VAL A 302 16.49 3.40 -13.08
CA VAL A 302 15.66 4.52 -13.58
C VAL A 302 15.54 5.64 -12.54
N PHE A 303 16.14 5.52 -11.37
CA PHE A 303 16.09 6.51 -10.30
C PHE A 303 16.56 7.92 -10.71
N PRO A 304 17.59 8.09 -11.58
CA PRO A 304 17.99 9.43 -12.03
C PRO A 304 16.86 10.24 -12.67
N ARG A 305 15.87 9.58 -13.29
CA ARG A 305 14.70 10.23 -13.89
C ARG A 305 13.69 10.77 -12.88
N LEU A 306 13.72 10.26 -11.64
CA LEU A 306 12.79 10.63 -10.57
C LEU A 306 13.39 11.67 -9.62
N LYS A 307 14.72 11.90 -9.64
CA LYS A 307 15.40 12.79 -8.68
C LYS A 307 14.85 14.22 -8.70
N GLY A 308 14.47 14.74 -9.87
CA GLY A 308 13.86 16.06 -9.99
C GLY A 308 12.55 16.18 -9.22
N ALA A 309 11.66 15.18 -9.34
CA ALA A 309 10.39 15.15 -8.62
C ALA A 309 10.58 14.93 -7.11
N VAL A 310 11.59 14.15 -6.71
CA VAL A 310 11.98 14.01 -5.29
C VAL A 310 12.41 15.37 -4.72
N ASN A 311 13.30 16.08 -5.40
CA ASN A 311 13.74 17.42 -5.01
C ASN A 311 12.56 18.40 -4.93
N TRP A 312 11.69 18.38 -5.95
CA TRP A 312 10.52 19.26 -5.97
C TRP A 312 9.61 19.03 -4.76
N LEU A 313 9.33 17.76 -4.44
CA LEU A 313 8.48 17.41 -3.30
C LEU A 313 9.16 17.74 -1.97
N TYR A 314 10.46 17.47 -1.83
CA TYR A 314 11.25 17.81 -0.66
C TYR A 314 11.21 19.32 -0.40
N GLU A 315 11.53 20.15 -1.38
CA GLU A 315 11.55 21.61 -1.24
C GLU A 315 10.15 22.19 -0.93
N ASN A 316 9.10 21.75 -1.65
CA ASN A 316 7.80 22.40 -1.55
C ASN A 316 6.90 21.82 -0.45
N ALA A 317 6.99 20.51 -0.16
CA ALA A 317 6.09 19.88 0.81
C ALA A 317 6.72 19.70 2.21
N ILE A 318 8.05 19.77 2.32
CA ILE A 318 8.77 19.57 3.59
C ILE A 318 9.43 20.88 4.02
N VAL A 319 10.40 21.38 3.25
CA VAL A 319 11.18 22.58 3.62
C VAL A 319 10.32 23.84 3.60
N HIS A 320 9.55 24.06 2.56
CA HIS A 320 8.71 25.25 2.34
C HIS A 320 7.21 24.92 2.37
N ARG A 321 6.81 24.06 3.30
CA ARG A 321 5.42 23.55 3.42
C ARG A 321 4.37 24.65 3.52
N GLU A 322 4.71 25.81 4.08
CA GLU A 322 3.81 26.96 4.24
C GLU A 322 3.43 27.62 2.91
N THR A 323 4.22 27.41 1.85
CA THR A 323 3.97 27.92 0.49
C THR A 323 3.42 26.85 -0.46
N TRP A 324 2.98 25.72 0.06
CA TRP A 324 2.46 24.61 -0.76
C TRP A 324 1.38 25.06 -1.74
N PRO A 325 1.46 24.74 -3.05
CA PRO A 325 0.63 25.35 -4.08
C PRO A 325 -0.80 24.83 -4.18
N GLY A 326 -1.17 23.79 -3.44
CA GLY A 326 -2.46 23.12 -3.58
C GLY A 326 -3.28 23.03 -2.29
N PRO A 327 -4.58 22.70 -2.38
CA PRO A 327 -5.43 22.53 -1.19
C PRO A 327 -5.06 21.26 -0.42
N GLN A 328 -5.14 21.31 0.90
CA GLN A 328 -4.98 20.16 1.78
C GLN A 328 -6.15 20.10 2.76
N LEU A 329 -7.20 19.37 2.39
CA LEU A 329 -8.47 19.30 3.14
C LEU A 329 -8.33 18.67 4.53
N THR A 330 -7.37 17.76 4.69
CA THR A 330 -7.11 17.05 5.95
C THR A 330 -5.74 17.38 6.52
N ARG A 331 -5.52 17.10 7.81
CA ARG A 331 -4.18 17.22 8.40
C ARG A 331 -3.24 16.22 7.71
N VAL A 332 -2.00 16.65 7.50
CA VAL A 332 -0.92 15.76 7.07
C VAL A 332 -0.34 15.09 8.29
N ASP A 333 -0.13 13.77 8.19
CA ASP A 333 0.61 12.99 9.19
C ASP A 333 2.11 13.14 8.91
N ASP A 334 2.84 13.77 9.82
CA ASP A 334 4.28 13.99 9.64
C ASP A 334 5.10 12.67 9.63
N GLY A 335 4.50 11.55 10.04
CA GLY A 335 5.08 10.22 9.88
C GLY A 335 5.38 9.85 8.43
N ILE A 336 4.64 10.41 7.45
CA ILE A 336 4.91 10.19 6.02
C ILE A 336 6.28 10.72 5.60
N TYR A 337 6.77 11.79 6.23
CA TYR A 337 8.08 12.37 5.93
C TYR A 337 9.22 11.44 6.36
N LEU A 338 9.09 10.78 7.51
CA LEU A 338 10.09 9.80 7.97
C LEU A 338 10.14 8.57 7.07
N VAL A 339 8.97 8.06 6.64
CA VAL A 339 8.89 6.95 5.69
C VAL A 339 9.46 7.35 4.33
N PHE A 340 9.15 8.56 3.87
CA PHE A 340 9.73 9.09 2.63
C PHE A 340 11.25 9.25 2.74
N ARG A 341 11.77 9.78 3.87
CA ARG A 341 13.21 9.85 4.14
C ARG A 341 13.88 8.49 4.01
N GLU A 342 13.33 7.46 4.66
CA GLU A 342 13.92 6.10 4.57
C GLU A 342 13.97 5.60 3.12
N LEU A 343 12.92 5.83 2.34
CA LEU A 343 12.89 5.45 0.94
C LEU A 343 13.92 6.22 0.12
N VAL A 344 13.94 7.55 0.20
CA VAL A 344 14.83 8.38 -0.64
C VAL A 344 16.30 8.31 -0.21
N CYS A 345 16.58 8.18 1.09
CA CYS A 345 17.94 7.94 1.58
C CYS A 345 18.47 6.56 1.16
N GLY A 346 17.60 5.54 1.13
CA GLY A 346 17.96 4.23 0.60
C GLY A 346 18.33 4.25 -0.89
N ILE A 347 17.76 5.18 -1.66
CA ILE A 347 17.98 5.31 -3.11
C ILE A 347 19.11 6.29 -3.45
N TYR A 348 19.13 7.47 -2.81
CA TYR A 348 20.00 8.59 -3.17
C TYR A 348 21.08 8.92 -2.12
N GLY A 349 21.17 8.12 -1.05
CA GLY A 349 22.11 8.35 0.04
C GLY A 349 21.65 9.45 1.01
N SER A 350 22.60 10.13 1.68
CA SER A 350 22.32 11.07 2.77
C SER A 350 21.77 12.45 2.35
N ASP A 351 21.53 12.67 1.05
CA ASP A 351 21.07 13.97 0.52
C ASP A 351 19.77 14.48 1.16
N TYR A 352 18.97 13.59 1.77
CA TYR A 352 17.66 13.88 2.38
C TYR A 352 17.60 13.50 3.86
N ALA A 353 18.75 13.33 4.53
CA ALA A 353 18.79 12.89 5.93
C ALA A 353 18.17 13.89 6.89
N ASP A 354 18.24 15.19 6.57
CA ASP A 354 17.70 16.32 7.32
C ASP A 354 16.15 16.41 7.29
N ILE A 355 15.47 15.61 6.49
CA ILE A 355 13.97 15.53 6.53
C ILE A 355 13.48 15.32 7.98
N GLY A 356 14.25 14.59 8.80
CA GLY A 356 13.92 14.39 10.22
C GLY A 356 13.78 15.68 11.03
N ASP A 357 14.51 16.73 10.66
CA ASP A 357 14.51 18.02 11.36
C ASP A 357 13.21 18.81 11.14
N TYR A 358 12.46 18.48 10.09
CA TYR A 358 11.16 19.08 9.74
C TYR A 358 9.96 18.33 10.32
N VAL A 359 10.18 17.20 11.01
CA VAL A 359 9.12 16.37 11.58
C VAL A 359 8.70 16.89 12.96
N ASP A 360 7.42 17.15 13.12
CA ASP A 360 6.82 17.42 14.44
C ASP A 360 6.30 16.09 15.04
N PRO A 361 6.95 15.55 16.08
CA PRO A 361 6.49 14.30 16.70
C PRO A 361 5.04 14.35 17.20
N GLY A 362 4.53 15.55 17.55
CA GLY A 362 3.14 15.75 17.95
C GLY A 362 2.12 15.60 16.80
N LYS A 363 2.60 15.60 15.56
CA LYS A 363 1.79 15.43 14.35
C LYS A 363 1.94 14.06 13.73
N ILE A 364 2.65 13.13 14.36
CA ILE A 364 2.70 11.72 13.93
C ILE A 364 1.47 11.01 14.49
N TYR A 365 0.54 10.68 13.62
CA TYR A 365 -0.74 10.04 13.99
C TYR A 365 -0.70 8.54 13.77
N ASN A 366 0.05 8.06 12.76
CA ASN A 366 0.31 6.65 12.53
C ASN A 366 1.70 6.31 13.07
N ARG A 367 1.74 5.87 14.32
CA ARG A 367 2.96 5.88 15.13
C ARG A 367 3.96 4.77 14.82
N VAL A 368 3.50 3.65 14.29
CA VAL A 368 4.22 2.40 14.44
C VAL A 368 5.55 2.34 13.67
N LEU A 369 5.51 2.40 12.34
CA LEU A 369 6.76 2.31 11.55
C LEU A 369 7.58 3.59 11.64
N ALA A 370 6.90 4.75 11.67
CA ALA A 370 7.56 6.04 11.74
C ALA A 370 8.46 6.20 12.98
N TYR A 371 8.08 5.59 14.11
CA TYR A 371 8.92 5.62 15.33
C TYR A 371 10.20 4.81 15.22
N LEU A 372 10.24 3.77 14.39
CA LEU A 372 11.49 3.08 14.11
C LEU A 372 12.49 3.98 13.37
N PHE A 373 11.99 4.97 12.63
CA PHE A 373 12.79 5.86 11.81
C PHE A 373 13.14 7.19 12.49
N LEU A 374 12.50 7.53 13.63
CA LEU A 374 12.94 8.63 14.48
C LEU A 374 14.29 8.30 15.11
#